data_642711df89792938468fbfab419226cc
#
_entry.id   642711df89792938468fbfab419226cc
#
_cell.length_a   1.000
_cell.length_b   1.000
_cell.length_c   1.000
_cell.angle_alpha   90.00
_cell.angle_beta   90.00
_cell.angle_gamma   90.00
#
_symmetry.space_group_name_H-M   'P 1'
#
loop_
_entity.id
_entity.type
_entity.pdbx_description
1 polymer ?
#
loop_
_entity_poly.entity_id
_entity_poly.type
_entity_poly.pdbx_seq_one_letter_code
_entity_poly.pdbx_strand_id
1 'polypeptide(L)'
;MVSTEERIKALATYLGVEEDEITEGYDDTVFEVNGEEYRVLDDDEADEAVVDDIESLVDDIGLEAFTPAMQDWIVDNAIDNKDWFDEALEDDMDFYVDNMSDDEVVENAIDYDLIDEDDAYIEDEDGNQEINPELDIENLGEQLVQALVESEPDAYTWYVDNFGEKSVRDLIKDGQLMLDYQAIAEECTDWDGRGNSLSSYDGQEIELDNGLYAYRLN
;
A
#
# COMPACT_ATOMS: atom_id res chain seq x y z
N MET A 1 -7.88 -28.27 -6.23
CA MET A 1 -8.85 -28.31 -5.09
C MET A 1 -8.78 -29.69 -4.48
N VAL A 2 -8.31 -29.81 -3.28
CA VAL A 2 -8.16 -31.04 -2.51
C VAL A 2 -9.53 -31.42 -1.91
N SER A 3 -9.87 -32.70 -1.90
CA SER A 3 -11.14 -33.16 -1.33
C SER A 3 -11.08 -33.24 0.22
N THR A 4 -12.24 -33.10 0.87
CA THR A 4 -12.37 -33.31 2.32
C THR A 4 -11.84 -34.69 2.77
N GLU A 5 -12.07 -35.74 1.98
CA GLU A 5 -11.55 -37.10 2.28
C GLU A 5 -10.02 -37.17 2.26
N GLU A 6 -9.36 -36.44 1.34
CA GLU A 6 -7.89 -36.39 1.27
C GLU A 6 -7.31 -35.60 2.48
N ARG A 7 -7.96 -34.54 2.91
CA ARG A 7 -7.57 -33.77 4.10
C ARG A 7 -7.70 -34.58 5.38
N ILE A 8 -8.85 -35.24 5.58
CA ILE A 8 -9.09 -36.13 6.72
C ILE A 8 -8.03 -37.23 6.77
N LYS A 9 -7.75 -37.86 5.65
CA LYS A 9 -6.76 -38.95 5.58
C LYS A 9 -5.34 -38.49 5.92
N ALA A 10 -4.93 -37.31 5.43
CA ALA A 10 -3.62 -36.75 5.72
C ALA A 10 -3.50 -36.41 7.21
N LEU A 11 -4.52 -35.75 7.78
CA LEU A 11 -4.55 -35.40 9.19
C LEU A 11 -4.58 -36.62 10.11
N ALA A 12 -5.41 -37.68 9.78
CA ALA A 12 -5.46 -38.91 10.51
C ALA A 12 -4.12 -39.64 10.53
N THR A 13 -3.44 -39.67 9.38
CA THR A 13 -2.09 -40.27 9.26
C THR A 13 -1.10 -39.57 10.17
N TYR A 14 -1.10 -38.25 10.19
CA TYR A 14 -0.20 -37.45 11.01
C TYR A 14 -0.47 -37.64 12.51
N LEU A 15 -1.74 -37.60 12.93
CA LEU A 15 -2.13 -37.73 14.33
C LEU A 15 -2.11 -39.18 14.83
N GLY A 16 -2.05 -40.16 13.93
CA GLY A 16 -2.07 -41.59 14.28
C GLY A 16 -3.42 -42.06 14.81
N VAL A 17 -4.52 -41.52 14.27
CA VAL A 17 -5.91 -41.87 14.61
C VAL A 17 -6.62 -42.52 13.41
N GLU A 18 -7.80 -43.11 13.62
CA GLU A 18 -8.64 -43.60 12.52
C GLU A 18 -9.40 -42.43 11.88
N GLU A 19 -9.69 -42.47 10.58
CA GLU A 19 -10.39 -41.38 9.85
C GLU A 19 -11.78 -41.07 10.41
N ASP A 20 -12.47 -42.06 11.03
CA ASP A 20 -13.79 -41.89 11.64
C ASP A 20 -13.75 -41.22 13.03
N GLU A 21 -12.56 -41.00 13.58
CA GLU A 21 -12.36 -40.18 14.80
C GLU A 21 -12.27 -38.66 14.49
N ILE A 22 -12.17 -38.28 13.21
CA ILE A 22 -12.10 -36.91 12.74
C ILE A 22 -13.50 -36.46 12.31
N THR A 23 -13.95 -35.34 12.81
CA THR A 23 -15.22 -34.74 12.41
C THR A 23 -15.00 -33.41 11.68
N GLU A 24 -15.83 -33.14 10.67
CA GLU A 24 -15.83 -31.87 9.95
C GLU A 24 -16.25 -30.74 10.90
N GLY A 25 -15.54 -29.60 10.83
CA GLY A 25 -15.80 -28.42 11.61
C GLY A 25 -16.85 -27.50 10.96
N TYR A 26 -16.64 -26.18 11.10
CA TYR A 26 -17.57 -25.18 10.59
C TYR A 26 -17.45 -24.89 9.08
N ASP A 27 -16.36 -25.30 8.46
CA ASP A 27 -16.14 -25.29 7.01
C ASP A 27 -15.43 -26.57 6.55
N ASP A 28 -15.22 -26.73 5.24
CA ASP A 28 -14.66 -27.92 4.60
C ASP A 28 -13.14 -28.05 4.73
N THR A 29 -12.48 -27.07 5.36
CA THR A 29 -11.04 -27.05 5.66
C THR A 29 -10.74 -27.26 7.14
N VAL A 30 -11.75 -27.15 8.01
CA VAL A 30 -11.60 -27.28 9.47
C VAL A 30 -12.10 -28.62 9.97
N PHE A 31 -11.30 -29.25 10.82
CA PHE A 31 -11.54 -30.60 11.35
C PHE A 31 -11.32 -30.63 12.87
N GLU A 32 -12.17 -31.36 13.59
CA GLU A 32 -12.07 -31.60 15.02
C GLU A 32 -11.66 -33.04 15.30
N VAL A 33 -10.68 -33.21 16.18
CA VAL A 33 -10.23 -34.51 16.68
C VAL A 33 -9.82 -34.39 18.14
N ASN A 34 -10.40 -35.25 19.01
CA ASN A 34 -10.11 -35.25 20.46
C ASN A 34 -10.32 -33.88 21.17
N GLY A 35 -11.14 -33.00 20.62
CA GLY A 35 -11.40 -31.66 21.16
C GLY A 35 -10.36 -30.61 20.73
N GLU A 36 -9.50 -30.94 19.78
CA GLU A 36 -8.59 -30.02 19.12
C GLU A 36 -9.08 -29.72 17.70
N GLU A 37 -8.99 -28.48 17.27
CA GLU A 37 -9.39 -28.06 15.92
C GLU A 37 -8.17 -27.78 15.06
N TYR A 38 -8.22 -28.25 13.80
CA TYR A 38 -7.17 -28.07 12.82
C TYR A 38 -7.77 -27.55 11.52
N ARG A 39 -7.16 -26.51 10.95
CA ARG A 39 -7.40 -26.09 9.56
C ARG A 39 -6.40 -26.84 8.68
N VAL A 40 -6.87 -27.51 7.62
CA VAL A 40 -6.02 -28.27 6.69
C VAL A 40 -6.14 -27.69 5.30
N LEU A 41 -5.05 -27.16 4.76
CA LEU A 41 -4.98 -26.42 3.50
C LEU A 41 -3.92 -27.02 2.57
N ASP A 42 -4.08 -26.85 1.26
CA ASP A 42 -2.95 -26.98 0.35
C ASP A 42 -2.13 -25.68 0.31
N ASP A 43 -1.05 -25.67 -0.47
CA ASP A 43 -0.10 -24.54 -0.49
C ASP A 43 -0.76 -23.24 -0.97
N ASP A 44 -1.52 -23.32 -2.08
CA ASP A 44 -2.21 -22.15 -2.66
C ASP A 44 -3.31 -21.63 -1.70
N GLU A 45 -4.06 -22.54 -1.07
CA GLU A 45 -5.11 -22.19 -0.09
C GLU A 45 -4.52 -21.57 1.18
N ALA A 46 -3.35 -22.02 1.60
CA ALA A 46 -2.67 -21.47 2.77
C ALA A 46 -2.19 -20.03 2.50
N ASP A 47 -1.63 -19.77 1.32
CA ASP A 47 -1.21 -18.43 0.93
C ASP A 47 -2.41 -17.48 0.82
N GLU A 48 -3.51 -17.92 0.18
CA GLU A 48 -4.75 -17.14 0.10
C GLU A 48 -5.34 -16.84 1.50
N ALA A 49 -5.31 -17.82 2.40
CA ALA A 49 -5.80 -17.62 3.77
C ALA A 49 -4.97 -16.61 4.58
N VAL A 50 -3.65 -16.52 4.35
CA VAL A 50 -2.80 -15.49 4.97
C VAL A 50 -3.21 -14.10 4.45
N VAL A 51 -3.47 -13.95 3.15
CA VAL A 51 -3.95 -12.69 2.57
C VAL A 51 -5.26 -12.25 3.20
N ASP A 52 -6.24 -13.16 3.29
CA ASP A 52 -7.54 -12.89 3.92
C ASP A 52 -7.43 -12.49 5.39
N ASP A 53 -6.55 -13.17 6.15
CA ASP A 53 -6.31 -12.86 7.57
C ASP A 53 -5.63 -11.48 7.73
N ILE A 54 -4.68 -11.12 6.86
CA ILE A 54 -4.03 -9.80 6.84
C ILE A 54 -5.02 -8.70 6.49
N GLU A 55 -5.85 -8.89 5.44
CA GLU A 55 -6.89 -7.92 5.07
C GLU A 55 -7.86 -7.68 6.23
N SER A 56 -8.36 -8.76 6.83
CA SER A 56 -9.25 -8.67 8.01
C SER A 56 -8.59 -7.95 9.19
N LEU A 57 -7.31 -8.21 9.43
CA LEU A 57 -6.54 -7.60 10.51
C LEU A 57 -6.37 -6.09 10.30
N VAL A 58 -6.08 -5.67 9.06
CA VAL A 58 -5.97 -4.26 8.70
C VAL A 58 -7.32 -3.56 8.79
N ASP A 59 -8.40 -4.20 8.33
CA ASP A 59 -9.76 -3.65 8.39
C ASP A 59 -10.22 -3.43 9.84
N ASP A 60 -9.90 -4.36 10.74
CA ASP A 60 -10.36 -4.32 12.12
C ASP A 60 -9.52 -3.41 13.01
N ILE A 61 -8.21 -3.37 12.84
CA ILE A 61 -7.24 -2.73 13.75
C ILE A 61 -6.45 -1.62 13.05
N GLY A 62 -6.21 -1.74 11.74
CA GLY A 62 -5.33 -0.86 10.98
C GLY A 62 -3.86 -1.32 11.04
N LEU A 63 -2.97 -0.45 10.61
CA LEU A 63 -1.53 -0.76 10.61
C LEU A 63 -0.94 -0.98 12.01
N GLU A 64 -1.61 -0.53 13.07
CA GLU A 64 -1.20 -0.77 14.46
C GLU A 64 -1.18 -2.26 14.85
N ALA A 65 -1.78 -3.13 14.05
CA ALA A 65 -1.68 -4.59 14.22
C ALA A 65 -0.25 -5.12 14.00
N PHE A 66 0.56 -4.39 13.24
CA PHE A 66 1.93 -4.79 12.87
C PHE A 66 2.99 -4.14 13.76
N THR A 67 4.17 -4.74 13.79
CA THR A 67 5.33 -4.12 14.43
C THR A 67 5.69 -2.80 13.72
N PRO A 68 6.35 -1.84 14.42
CA PRO A 68 6.76 -0.59 13.78
C PRO A 68 7.60 -0.80 12.50
N ALA A 69 8.51 -1.77 12.50
CA ALA A 69 9.33 -2.07 11.33
C ALA A 69 8.50 -2.58 10.13
N MET A 70 7.46 -3.38 10.40
CA MET A 70 6.55 -3.84 9.36
C MET A 70 5.64 -2.72 8.88
N GLN A 71 5.18 -1.82 9.77
CA GLN A 71 4.42 -0.64 9.37
C GLN A 71 5.21 0.26 8.41
N ASP A 72 6.49 0.49 8.71
CA ASP A 72 7.37 1.29 7.85
C ASP A 72 7.57 0.58 6.49
N TRP A 73 7.80 -0.74 6.50
CA TRP A 73 7.92 -1.52 5.27
C TRP A 73 6.64 -1.47 4.41
N ILE A 74 5.44 -1.59 5.02
CA ILE A 74 4.16 -1.49 4.31
C ILE A 74 4.02 -0.14 3.63
N VAL A 75 4.29 0.95 4.33
CA VAL A 75 4.20 2.31 3.79
C VAL A 75 5.15 2.50 2.61
N ASP A 76 6.36 1.95 2.69
CA ASP A 76 7.37 2.10 1.65
C ASP A 76 7.15 1.19 0.43
N ASN A 77 6.57 0.00 0.62
CA ASN A 77 6.60 -1.07 -0.39
C ASN A 77 5.23 -1.59 -0.84
N ALA A 78 4.19 -1.49 0.00
CA ALA A 78 2.91 -2.15 -0.21
C ALA A 78 1.73 -1.19 -0.43
N ILE A 79 1.96 0.01 -0.96
CA ILE A 79 0.91 0.90 -1.45
C ILE A 79 0.69 0.60 -2.94
N ASP A 80 -0.53 0.19 -3.30
CA ASP A 80 -0.89 -0.22 -4.65
C ASP A 80 -1.13 0.97 -5.59
N ASN A 81 -1.76 2.04 -5.09
CA ASN A 81 -2.06 3.25 -5.87
C ASN A 81 -1.10 4.41 -5.56
N LYS A 82 0.20 4.20 -5.77
CA LYS A 82 1.24 5.23 -5.54
C LYS A 82 1.11 6.47 -6.43
N ASP A 83 0.47 6.35 -7.58
CA ASP A 83 0.08 7.45 -8.47
C ASP A 83 -0.80 8.52 -7.80
N TRP A 84 -1.44 8.18 -6.67
CA TRP A 84 -2.12 9.15 -5.81
C TRP A 84 -1.19 10.29 -5.34
N PHE A 85 0.09 10.00 -5.09
CA PHE A 85 1.06 11.02 -4.67
C PHE A 85 1.44 11.96 -5.82
N ASP A 86 1.48 11.44 -7.06
CA ASP A 86 1.72 12.27 -8.26
C ASP A 86 0.56 13.25 -8.46
N GLU A 87 -0.68 12.79 -8.33
CA GLU A 87 -1.87 13.65 -8.38
C GLU A 87 -1.88 14.69 -7.25
N ALA A 88 -1.53 14.30 -6.02
CA ALA A 88 -1.48 15.20 -4.87
C ALA A 88 -0.39 16.28 -5.03
N LEU A 89 0.76 15.94 -5.61
CA LEU A 89 1.83 16.89 -5.92
C LEU A 89 1.38 17.89 -6.99
N GLU A 90 0.76 17.40 -8.08
CA GLU A 90 0.24 18.25 -9.16
C GLU A 90 -0.83 19.23 -8.64
N ASP A 91 -1.79 18.75 -7.86
CA ASP A 91 -2.85 19.57 -7.25
C ASP A 91 -2.28 20.66 -6.31
N ASP A 92 -1.24 20.34 -5.52
CA ASP A 92 -0.61 21.32 -4.61
C ASP A 92 0.19 22.39 -5.38
N MET A 93 0.90 21.98 -6.44
CA MET A 93 1.64 22.91 -7.29
C MET A 93 0.68 23.81 -8.11
N ASP A 94 -0.42 23.25 -8.61
CA ASP A 94 -1.47 24.01 -9.29
C ASP A 94 -2.08 25.06 -8.34
N PHE A 95 -2.46 24.64 -7.13
CA PHE A 95 -2.96 25.57 -6.10
C PHE A 95 -1.93 26.64 -5.74
N TYR A 96 -0.64 26.29 -5.68
CA TYR A 96 0.43 27.24 -5.38
C TYR A 96 0.56 28.31 -6.47
N VAL A 97 0.57 27.91 -7.74
CA VAL A 97 0.67 28.80 -8.90
C VAL A 97 -0.60 29.66 -9.05
N ASP A 98 -1.79 29.08 -8.85
CA ASP A 98 -3.07 29.80 -8.91
C ASP A 98 -3.18 30.94 -7.89
N ASN A 99 -2.44 30.85 -6.79
CA ASN A 99 -2.40 31.92 -5.77
C ASN A 99 -1.28 32.94 -5.98
N MET A 100 -0.46 32.81 -7.02
CA MET A 100 0.54 33.80 -7.41
C MET A 100 -0.10 35.00 -8.11
N SER A 101 0.53 36.14 -7.98
CA SER A 101 0.27 37.28 -8.86
C SER A 101 0.92 37.06 -10.24
N ASP A 102 0.46 37.80 -11.26
CA ASP A 102 1.06 37.73 -12.60
C ASP A 102 2.58 38.02 -12.57
N ASP A 103 3.03 38.96 -11.73
CA ASP A 103 4.45 39.28 -11.54
C ASP A 103 5.22 38.06 -10.98
N GLU A 104 4.65 37.37 -9.97
CA GLU A 104 5.28 36.19 -9.37
C GLU A 104 5.32 34.99 -10.35
N VAL A 105 4.29 34.78 -11.17
CA VAL A 105 4.29 33.76 -12.22
C VAL A 105 5.42 34.03 -13.20
N VAL A 106 5.57 35.27 -13.68
CA VAL A 106 6.62 35.65 -14.64
C VAL A 106 8.02 35.51 -14.03
N GLU A 107 8.24 35.99 -12.79
CA GLU A 107 9.54 35.86 -12.11
C GLU A 107 9.93 34.37 -11.95
N ASN A 108 9.01 33.53 -11.48
CA ASN A 108 9.27 32.10 -11.34
C ASN A 108 9.50 31.41 -12.70
N ALA A 109 8.74 31.77 -13.73
CA ALA A 109 8.92 31.21 -15.06
C ALA A 109 10.30 31.56 -15.67
N ILE A 110 10.85 32.72 -15.35
CA ILE A 110 12.24 33.07 -15.72
C ILE A 110 13.21 32.20 -14.94
N ASP A 111 13.02 32.01 -13.64
CA ASP A 111 13.89 31.20 -12.78
C ASP A 111 13.91 29.71 -13.21
N TYR A 112 12.81 29.21 -13.80
CA TYR A 112 12.71 27.87 -14.37
C TYR A 112 13.07 27.78 -15.87
N ASP A 113 13.65 28.84 -16.46
CA ASP A 113 14.05 28.92 -17.87
C ASP A 113 12.87 28.66 -18.87
N LEU A 114 11.62 28.98 -18.47
CA LEU A 114 10.44 28.83 -19.33
C LEU A 114 10.28 30.02 -20.30
N ILE A 115 10.81 31.17 -19.92
CA ILE A 115 10.81 32.39 -20.73
C ILE A 115 12.10 33.18 -20.46
N ASP A 116 12.62 33.84 -21.50
CA ASP A 116 13.75 34.78 -21.35
C ASP A 116 13.26 36.11 -20.75
N GLU A 117 14.07 36.74 -19.87
CA GLU A 117 13.75 38.03 -19.24
C GLU A 117 13.45 39.15 -20.27
N ASP A 118 14.18 39.14 -21.41
CA ASP A 118 13.97 40.11 -22.52
C ASP A 118 12.60 39.96 -23.20
N ASP A 119 11.99 38.77 -23.18
CA ASP A 119 10.65 38.50 -23.74
C ASP A 119 9.54 38.69 -22.70
N ALA A 120 9.89 38.60 -21.40
CA ALA A 120 8.97 38.70 -20.29
C ALA A 120 8.55 40.17 -20.02
N TYR A 121 9.45 41.11 -20.20
CA TYR A 121 9.22 42.51 -19.86
C TYR A 121 9.41 43.45 -21.05
N ILE A 122 8.66 44.54 -21.05
CA ILE A 122 8.83 45.66 -21.96
C ILE A 122 9.09 46.93 -21.15
N GLU A 123 9.75 47.94 -21.75
CA GLU A 123 9.87 49.28 -21.17
C GLU A 123 8.68 50.15 -21.60
N ASP A 124 8.05 50.79 -20.62
CA ASP A 124 7.02 51.81 -20.88
C ASP A 124 7.64 53.13 -21.41
N GLU A 125 6.80 54.14 -21.73
CA GLU A 125 7.23 55.47 -22.23
C GLU A 125 8.11 56.23 -21.20
N ASP A 126 8.04 55.90 -19.91
CA ASP A 126 8.76 56.49 -18.81
C ASP A 126 10.04 55.68 -18.45
N GLY A 127 10.28 54.55 -19.09
CA GLY A 127 11.44 53.66 -18.88
C GLY A 127 11.28 52.69 -17.69
N ASN A 128 10.03 52.46 -17.24
CA ASN A 128 9.78 51.44 -16.24
C ASN A 128 9.54 50.08 -16.93
N GLN A 129 9.98 49.00 -16.28
CA GLN A 129 9.66 47.63 -16.75
C GLN A 129 8.22 47.29 -16.39
N GLU A 130 7.48 46.79 -17.38
CA GLU A 130 6.14 46.23 -17.22
C GLU A 130 6.10 44.84 -17.88
N ILE A 131 5.23 43.93 -17.37
CA ILE A 131 5.02 42.63 -18.01
C ILE A 131 4.55 42.89 -19.45
N ASN A 132 5.14 42.14 -20.37
CA ASN A 132 4.76 42.16 -21.78
C ASN A 132 3.27 41.78 -21.93
N PRO A 133 2.40 42.70 -22.40
CA PRO A 133 0.95 42.45 -22.49
C PRO A 133 0.57 41.39 -23.55
N GLU A 134 1.52 40.90 -24.35
CA GLU A 134 1.32 39.82 -25.30
C GLU A 134 1.59 38.43 -24.70
N LEU A 135 2.06 38.38 -23.44
CA LEU A 135 2.24 37.12 -22.73
C LEU A 135 0.91 36.47 -22.37
N ASP A 136 0.83 35.19 -22.60
CA ASP A 136 -0.25 34.34 -22.11
C ASP A 136 0.14 33.82 -20.71
N ILE A 137 -0.25 34.58 -19.67
CA ILE A 137 0.09 34.28 -18.27
C ILE A 137 -0.56 32.98 -17.82
N GLU A 138 -1.77 32.66 -18.28
CA GLU A 138 -2.46 31.40 -17.95
C GLU A 138 -1.65 30.20 -18.47
N ASN A 139 -1.24 30.20 -19.74
CA ASN A 139 -0.42 29.16 -20.32
C ASN A 139 0.99 29.11 -19.68
N LEU A 140 1.55 30.25 -19.26
CA LEU A 140 2.82 30.31 -18.57
C LEU A 140 2.72 29.68 -17.17
N GLY A 141 1.60 29.89 -16.48
CA GLY A 141 1.28 29.25 -15.20
C GLY A 141 1.20 27.72 -15.33
N GLU A 142 0.51 27.20 -16.36
CA GLU A 142 0.43 25.76 -16.63
C GLU A 142 1.83 25.14 -16.86
N GLN A 143 2.71 25.84 -17.60
CA GLN A 143 4.09 25.38 -17.81
C GLN A 143 4.91 25.44 -16.52
N LEU A 144 4.68 26.43 -15.65
CA LEU A 144 5.33 26.54 -14.36
C LEU A 144 4.93 25.39 -13.42
N VAL A 145 3.65 25.02 -13.35
CA VAL A 145 3.18 23.84 -12.60
C VAL A 145 3.95 22.60 -13.05
N GLN A 146 4.02 22.35 -14.36
CA GLN A 146 4.76 21.21 -14.89
C GLN A 146 6.24 21.25 -14.50
N ALA A 147 6.89 22.39 -14.60
CA ALA A 147 8.30 22.54 -14.23
C ALA A 147 8.56 22.31 -12.74
N LEU A 148 7.64 22.80 -11.87
CA LEU A 148 7.68 22.56 -10.43
C LEU A 148 7.55 21.07 -10.10
N VAL A 149 6.57 20.37 -10.69
CA VAL A 149 6.39 18.92 -10.52
C VAL A 149 7.64 18.16 -11.01
N GLU A 150 8.17 18.48 -12.19
CA GLU A 150 9.38 17.84 -12.73
C GLU A 150 10.64 18.12 -11.90
N SER A 151 10.67 19.19 -11.10
CA SER A 151 11.79 19.52 -10.22
C SER A 151 11.83 18.67 -8.95
N GLU A 152 10.72 18.05 -8.58
CA GLU A 152 10.67 17.17 -7.41
C GLU A 152 11.19 15.76 -7.76
N PRO A 153 12.04 15.16 -6.89
CA PRO A 153 12.68 13.87 -7.19
C PRO A 153 11.70 12.70 -7.24
N ASP A 154 10.69 12.71 -6.38
CA ASP A 154 9.59 11.77 -6.35
C ASP A 154 8.45 12.32 -5.46
N ALA A 155 7.21 12.09 -5.87
CA ALA A 155 6.03 12.65 -5.24
C ALA A 155 5.77 12.10 -3.82
N TYR A 156 6.11 10.84 -3.55
CA TYR A 156 6.01 10.24 -2.22
C TYR A 156 6.95 10.94 -1.22
N THR A 157 8.22 11.10 -1.59
CA THR A 157 9.21 11.80 -0.74
C THR A 157 8.76 13.25 -0.49
N TRP A 158 8.30 13.95 -1.53
CA TRP A 158 7.74 15.29 -1.38
C TRP A 158 6.57 15.31 -0.38
N TYR A 159 5.63 14.37 -0.50
CA TYR A 159 4.48 14.30 0.41
C TYR A 159 4.90 14.05 1.86
N VAL A 160 5.81 13.12 2.08
CA VAL A 160 6.33 12.79 3.43
C VAL A 160 7.07 13.98 4.04
N ASP A 161 7.89 14.70 3.26
CA ASP A 161 8.64 15.86 3.73
C ASP A 161 7.73 17.04 4.11
N ASN A 162 6.61 17.22 3.40
CA ASN A 162 5.66 18.32 3.66
C ASN A 162 4.61 17.98 4.71
N PHE A 163 4.09 16.74 4.75
CA PHE A 163 2.95 16.35 5.60
C PHE A 163 3.32 15.32 6.69
N GLY A 164 4.46 14.64 6.54
CA GLY A 164 4.98 13.64 7.48
C GLY A 164 4.39 12.23 7.27
N GLU A 165 5.14 11.21 7.68
CA GLU A 165 4.75 9.79 7.57
C GLU A 165 3.41 9.46 8.23
N LYS A 166 3.06 10.19 9.29
CA LYS A 166 1.77 9.98 9.95
C LYS A 166 0.60 10.25 9.01
N SER A 167 0.72 11.24 8.13
CA SER A 167 -0.33 11.59 7.17
C SER A 167 -0.55 10.45 6.16
N VAL A 168 0.51 9.75 5.74
CA VAL A 168 0.39 8.56 4.88
C VAL A 168 -0.43 7.46 5.56
N ARG A 169 -0.17 7.19 6.84
CA ARG A 169 -0.95 6.20 7.61
C ARG A 169 -2.42 6.63 7.81
N ASP A 170 -2.67 7.93 7.98
CA ASP A 170 -4.03 8.45 8.06
C ASP A 170 -4.77 8.28 6.71
N LEU A 171 -4.09 8.46 5.56
CA LEU A 171 -4.64 8.21 4.21
C LEU A 171 -4.99 6.73 3.98
N ILE A 172 -4.15 5.81 4.43
CA ILE A 172 -4.44 4.35 4.39
C ILE A 172 -5.70 4.07 5.20
N LYS A 173 -5.76 4.59 6.43
CA LYS A 173 -6.90 4.40 7.34
C LYS A 173 -8.21 4.97 6.80
N ASP A 174 -8.14 6.07 6.07
CA ASP A 174 -9.30 6.73 5.45
C ASP A 174 -9.66 6.11 4.08
N GLY A 175 -8.93 5.07 3.63
CA GLY A 175 -9.17 4.35 2.39
C GLY A 175 -8.82 5.14 1.12
N GLN A 176 -8.00 6.19 1.22
CA GLN A 176 -7.50 6.95 0.07
C GLN A 176 -6.30 6.25 -0.57
N LEU A 177 -5.46 5.61 0.25
CA LEU A 177 -4.40 4.73 -0.22
C LEU A 177 -4.83 3.28 -0.06
N MET A 178 -4.66 2.50 -1.12
CA MET A 178 -4.95 1.07 -1.16
C MET A 178 -3.68 0.27 -0.89
N LEU A 179 -3.82 -0.84 -0.15
CA LEU A 179 -2.71 -1.72 0.19
C LEU A 179 -2.67 -2.93 -0.73
N ASP A 180 -1.47 -3.34 -1.12
CA ASP A 180 -1.19 -4.64 -1.72
C ASP A 180 -1.10 -5.71 -0.62
N TYR A 181 -2.26 -6.27 -0.26
CA TYR A 181 -2.35 -7.32 0.77
C TYR A 181 -1.56 -8.58 0.42
N GLN A 182 -1.42 -8.88 -0.87
CA GLN A 182 -0.59 -10.00 -1.32
C GLN A 182 0.89 -9.77 -0.95
N ALA A 183 1.43 -8.58 -1.25
CA ALA A 183 2.80 -8.23 -0.90
C ALA A 183 3.02 -8.23 0.62
N ILE A 184 2.04 -7.74 1.40
CA ILE A 184 2.09 -7.75 2.87
C ILE A 184 2.11 -9.18 3.40
N ALA A 185 1.26 -10.06 2.86
CA ALA A 185 1.19 -11.47 3.27
C ALA A 185 2.49 -12.22 2.96
N GLU A 186 3.09 -11.98 1.79
CA GLU A 186 4.38 -12.56 1.41
C GLU A 186 5.49 -12.13 2.38
N GLU A 187 5.59 -10.84 2.69
CA GLU A 187 6.60 -10.31 3.62
C GLU A 187 6.39 -10.84 5.05
N CYS A 188 5.12 -10.88 5.53
CA CYS A 188 4.80 -11.46 6.86
C CYS A 188 5.19 -12.94 6.91
N THR A 189 4.94 -13.70 5.84
CA THR A 189 5.29 -15.10 5.73
C THR A 189 6.81 -15.31 5.73
N ASP A 190 7.55 -14.44 5.04
CA ASP A 190 9.02 -14.50 5.00
C ASP A 190 9.65 -14.20 6.37
N TRP A 191 9.03 -13.34 7.18
CA TRP A 191 9.55 -13.00 8.52
C TRP A 191 9.20 -14.05 9.57
N ASP A 192 7.95 -14.47 9.64
CA ASP A 192 7.41 -15.24 10.77
C ASP A 192 6.84 -16.61 10.37
N GLY A 193 6.70 -16.90 9.07
CA GLY A 193 6.05 -18.11 8.53
C GLY A 193 4.53 -18.07 8.60
N ARG A 194 3.87 -18.85 7.73
CA ARG A 194 2.39 -18.93 7.65
C ARG A 194 1.74 -19.38 8.97
N GLY A 195 2.43 -20.23 9.71
CA GLY A 195 1.94 -20.72 11.01
C GLY A 195 1.60 -19.60 11.98
N ASN A 196 2.35 -18.49 11.96
CA ASN A 196 2.10 -17.34 12.84
C ASN A 196 0.73 -16.67 12.55
N SER A 197 0.30 -16.62 11.30
CA SER A 197 -1.00 -16.07 10.91
C SER A 197 -2.12 -17.11 11.09
N LEU A 198 -1.92 -18.35 10.63
CA LEU A 198 -2.97 -19.34 10.47
C LEU A 198 -3.20 -20.24 11.70
N SER A 199 -2.20 -20.39 12.61
CA SER A 199 -2.35 -21.20 13.82
C SER A 199 -2.63 -20.31 15.04
N SER A 200 -3.85 -20.30 15.53
CA SER A 200 -4.25 -19.52 16.70
C SER A 200 -3.70 -20.08 18.03
N TYR A 201 -3.20 -21.33 18.02
CA TYR A 201 -2.79 -22.02 19.24
C TYR A 201 -1.29 -21.90 19.52
N ASP A 202 -0.44 -22.25 18.55
CA ASP A 202 1.01 -22.38 18.78
C ASP A 202 1.88 -21.72 17.70
N GLY A 203 1.29 -21.11 16.69
CA GLY A 203 2.00 -20.47 15.60
C GLY A 203 2.74 -21.45 14.68
N GLN A 204 2.39 -22.74 14.70
CA GLN A 204 3.10 -23.77 13.94
C GLN A 204 2.37 -24.14 12.65
N GLU A 205 3.15 -24.33 11.60
CA GLU A 205 2.74 -24.99 10.38
C GLU A 205 3.17 -26.45 10.45
N ILE A 206 2.25 -27.38 10.25
CA ILE A 206 2.48 -28.81 10.27
C ILE A 206 2.39 -29.35 8.84
N GLU A 207 3.51 -29.77 8.28
CA GLU A 207 3.53 -30.43 6.97
C GLU A 207 2.90 -31.82 7.07
N LEU A 208 1.87 -32.05 6.27
CA LEU A 208 1.19 -33.33 6.11
C LEU A 208 1.63 -34.03 4.80
N ASP A 209 1.11 -35.25 4.57
CA ASP A 209 1.29 -35.93 3.29
C ASP A 209 0.59 -35.20 2.13
N ASN A 210 1.09 -35.37 0.91
CA ASN A 210 0.51 -34.89 -0.35
C ASN A 210 0.52 -33.35 -0.53
N GLY A 211 1.42 -32.64 0.12
CA GLY A 211 1.53 -31.15 0.00
C GLY A 211 0.39 -30.44 0.70
N LEU A 212 -0.12 -31.03 1.79
CA LEU A 212 -1.08 -30.41 2.68
C LEU A 212 -0.37 -29.92 3.94
N TYR A 213 -0.96 -28.89 4.55
CA TYR A 213 -0.49 -28.27 5.78
C TYR A 213 -1.63 -28.19 6.79
N ALA A 214 -1.33 -28.42 8.06
CA ALA A 214 -2.30 -28.27 9.13
C ALA A 214 -1.88 -27.15 10.09
N TYR A 215 -2.86 -26.39 10.52
CA TYR A 215 -2.74 -25.29 11.47
C TYR A 215 -3.68 -25.55 12.64
N ARG A 216 -3.12 -25.63 13.85
CA ARG A 216 -3.92 -25.86 15.04
C ARG A 216 -4.61 -24.57 15.50
N LEU A 217 -5.94 -24.62 15.71
CA LEU A 217 -6.76 -23.46 16.05
C LEU A 217 -7.01 -23.32 17.58
N ASN A 218 -6.94 -24.43 18.34
CA ASN A 218 -7.16 -24.42 19.79
C ASN A 218 -6.35 -25.47 20.56
#